data_0f001cb54c77b39b964231224889e2f8
#
_entry.id   0f001cb54c77b39b964231224889e2f8
#
_cell.length_a   1.000
_cell.length_b   1.000
_cell.length_c   1.000
_cell.angle_alpha   90.00
_cell.angle_beta   90.00
_cell.angle_gamma   90.00
#
_symmetry.space_group_name_H-M   'P 1'
#
loop_
_entity.id
_entity.type
_entity.pdbx_description
1 polymer ?
#
loop_
_entity_poly.entity_id
_entity_poly.type
_entity_poly.pdbx_seq_one_letter_code
_entity_poly.pdbx_strand_id
1 'polypeptide(L)'
;MGARLMGFAGLVLLFLSTILMDISHGLFSADDFANRAATSLGDERVSAYVAEKITGVLIAQRPDLTAVRPLIVGTADGLVGSAPFRAVARTALKSAHRAFFSKTGEDVLLSVPDVGVLVQSALGGMNPELAAKIPKQLETVVAQLPESRLGATLVTARRVLTRVAWLQRGLFLLGGALLIAGILLHPDRRQALMRAGVGLVVVALLLALVIPAGRLVAILVTQDPVARGAVFGAWRAYFL
;
A
#
# COMPACT_ATOMS: atom_id res chain seq x y z
N MET A 1 24.55 8.95 -34.76
CA MET A 1 24.73 8.78 -33.32
C MET A 1 23.49 9.24 -32.55
N GLY A 2 22.91 10.37 -32.87
CA GLY A 2 21.72 10.95 -32.18
C GLY A 2 20.50 10.04 -32.13
N ALA A 3 20.07 9.41 -33.24
CA ALA A 3 18.90 8.54 -33.29
C ALA A 3 19.00 7.34 -32.35
N ARG A 4 20.19 6.78 -32.13
CA ARG A 4 20.43 5.68 -31.18
C ARG A 4 20.30 6.14 -29.75
N LEU A 5 20.80 7.32 -29.41
CA LEU A 5 20.67 7.92 -28.08
C LEU A 5 19.21 8.26 -27.77
N MET A 6 18.46 8.76 -28.74
CA MET A 6 17.02 9.05 -28.59
C MET A 6 16.23 7.78 -28.32
N GLY A 7 16.48 6.69 -29.07
CA GLY A 7 15.81 5.40 -28.80
C GLY A 7 16.13 4.84 -27.43
N PHE A 8 17.38 4.89 -27.00
CA PHE A 8 17.78 4.45 -25.66
C PHE A 8 17.14 5.31 -24.55
N ALA A 9 17.21 6.63 -24.69
CA ALA A 9 16.57 7.54 -23.72
C ALA A 9 15.05 7.28 -23.63
N GLY A 10 14.40 7.07 -24.79
CA GLY A 10 12.98 6.70 -24.84
C GLY A 10 12.67 5.43 -24.05
N LEU A 11 13.47 4.37 -24.18
CA LEU A 11 13.30 3.13 -23.42
C LEU A 11 13.49 3.33 -21.92
N VAL A 12 14.49 4.11 -21.51
CA VAL A 12 14.74 4.42 -20.10
C VAL A 12 13.55 5.18 -19.48
N LEU A 13 13.03 6.18 -20.21
CA LEU A 13 11.87 6.95 -19.76
C LEU A 13 10.60 6.09 -19.66
N LEU A 14 10.39 5.19 -20.63
CA LEU A 14 9.27 4.23 -20.56
C LEU A 14 9.42 3.28 -19.38
N PHE A 15 10.61 2.78 -19.11
CA PHE A 15 10.89 1.95 -17.94
C PHE A 15 10.54 2.67 -16.62
N LEU A 16 11.06 3.88 -16.45
CA LEU A 16 10.78 4.69 -15.26
C LEU A 16 9.29 5.04 -15.15
N SER A 17 8.65 5.38 -16.27
CA SER A 17 7.21 5.67 -16.28
C SER A 17 6.37 4.47 -15.89
N THR A 18 6.74 3.26 -16.32
CA THR A 18 6.01 2.03 -15.97
C THR A 18 6.13 1.71 -14.48
N ILE A 19 7.33 1.86 -13.89
CA ILE A 19 7.50 1.70 -12.44
C ILE A 19 6.65 2.72 -11.68
N LEU A 20 6.70 3.99 -12.08
CA LEU A 20 5.89 5.04 -11.44
C LEU A 20 4.39 4.79 -11.61
N MET A 21 3.97 4.23 -12.74
CA MET A 21 2.58 3.86 -13.00
C MET A 21 2.11 2.74 -12.07
N ASP A 22 2.88 1.69 -11.89
CA ASP A 22 2.53 0.57 -11.00
C ASP A 22 2.44 1.02 -9.55
N ILE A 23 3.43 1.80 -9.09
CA ILE A 23 3.41 2.42 -7.76
C ILE A 23 2.19 3.34 -7.60
N SER A 24 1.91 4.17 -8.61
CA SER A 24 0.81 5.13 -8.52
C SER A 24 -0.56 4.44 -8.49
N HIS A 25 -0.81 3.41 -9.31
CA HIS A 25 -2.06 2.66 -9.28
C HIS A 25 -2.29 1.99 -7.93
N GLY A 26 -1.27 1.33 -7.38
CA GLY A 26 -1.36 0.69 -6.07
C GLY A 26 -1.59 1.66 -4.90
N LEU A 27 -1.06 2.89 -5.01
CA LEU A 27 -1.14 3.91 -3.96
C LEU A 27 -2.33 4.86 -4.11
N PHE A 28 -2.84 5.12 -5.32
CA PHE A 28 -3.89 6.12 -5.54
C PHE A 28 -5.29 5.55 -5.66
N SER A 29 -5.43 4.29 -6.05
CA SER A 29 -6.73 3.62 -6.10
C SER A 29 -7.13 3.19 -4.68
N ALA A 30 -8.14 3.85 -4.11
CA ALA A 30 -8.66 3.48 -2.79
C ALA A 30 -9.19 2.04 -2.77
N ASP A 31 -9.74 1.58 -3.89
CA ASP A 31 -10.27 0.23 -4.02
C ASP A 31 -9.15 -0.82 -4.08
N ASP A 32 -8.13 -0.59 -4.91
CA ASP A 32 -6.99 -1.50 -5.03
C ASP A 32 -6.17 -1.55 -3.75
N PHE A 33 -5.90 -0.39 -3.15
CA PHE A 33 -5.23 -0.32 -1.84
C PHE A 33 -5.98 -1.12 -0.78
N ALA A 34 -7.28 -0.84 -0.61
CA ALA A 34 -8.09 -1.50 0.42
C ALA A 34 -8.27 -2.99 0.16
N ASN A 35 -8.44 -3.39 -1.11
CA ASN A 35 -8.53 -4.80 -1.49
C ASN A 35 -7.25 -5.56 -1.17
N ARG A 36 -6.10 -5.05 -1.61
CA ARG A 36 -4.80 -5.68 -1.40
C ARG A 36 -4.44 -5.73 0.09
N ALA A 37 -4.65 -4.62 0.82
CA ALA A 37 -4.39 -4.55 2.25
C ALA A 37 -5.30 -5.51 3.04
N ALA A 38 -6.60 -5.57 2.75
CA ALA A 38 -7.51 -6.52 3.39
C ALA A 38 -7.20 -7.98 3.02
N THR A 39 -6.77 -8.25 1.78
CA THR A 39 -6.35 -9.59 1.37
C THR A 39 -5.09 -10.03 2.11
N SER A 40 -4.14 -9.11 2.35
CA SER A 40 -2.91 -9.42 3.09
C SER A 40 -3.17 -9.85 4.54
N LEU A 41 -4.26 -9.38 5.17
CA LEU A 41 -4.67 -9.84 6.50
C LEU A 41 -5.05 -11.33 6.55
N GLY A 42 -5.28 -11.97 5.41
CA GLY A 42 -5.50 -13.41 5.33
C GLY A 42 -4.19 -14.23 5.34
N ASP A 43 -3.04 -13.61 5.21
CA ASP A 43 -1.74 -14.26 5.40
C ASP A 43 -1.46 -14.37 6.91
N GLU A 44 -1.18 -15.59 7.40
CA GLU A 44 -0.97 -15.89 8.82
C GLU A 44 0.11 -15.02 9.48
N ARG A 45 1.12 -14.62 8.74
CA ARG A 45 2.20 -13.76 9.26
C ARG A 45 1.75 -12.31 9.43
N VAL A 46 0.87 -11.86 8.55
CA VAL A 46 0.30 -10.50 8.61
C VAL A 46 -0.72 -10.43 9.73
N SER A 47 -1.63 -11.41 9.83
CA SER A 47 -2.64 -11.45 10.90
C SER A 47 -2.00 -11.53 12.27
N ALA A 48 -1.00 -12.40 12.46
CA ALA A 48 -0.25 -12.53 13.70
C ALA A 48 0.47 -11.23 14.08
N TYR A 49 1.10 -10.54 13.13
CA TYR A 49 1.73 -9.25 13.38
C TYR A 49 0.73 -8.19 13.83
N VAL A 50 -0.41 -8.09 13.16
CA VAL A 50 -1.48 -7.14 13.50
C VAL A 50 -2.07 -7.47 14.86
N ALA A 51 -2.33 -8.75 15.14
CA ALA A 51 -2.84 -9.23 16.43
C ALA A 51 -1.88 -8.87 17.57
N GLU A 52 -0.59 -9.07 17.38
CA GLU A 52 0.44 -8.71 18.36
C GLU A 52 0.45 -7.20 18.65
N LYS A 53 0.34 -6.36 17.60
CA LYS A 53 0.28 -4.90 17.75
C LYS A 53 -1.00 -4.46 18.48
N ILE A 54 -2.16 -5.01 18.12
CA ILE A 54 -3.43 -4.72 18.79
C ILE A 54 -3.35 -5.13 20.28
N THR A 55 -2.84 -6.34 20.56
CA THR A 55 -2.67 -6.82 21.92
C THR A 55 -1.71 -5.95 22.72
N GLY A 56 -0.60 -5.51 22.10
CA GLY A 56 0.36 -4.60 22.72
C GLY A 56 -0.28 -3.28 23.16
N VAL A 57 -1.10 -2.68 22.30
CA VAL A 57 -1.86 -1.45 22.62
C VAL A 57 -2.86 -1.70 23.76
N LEU A 58 -3.58 -2.83 23.72
CA LEU A 58 -4.56 -3.18 24.74
C LEU A 58 -3.90 -3.36 26.12
N ILE A 59 -2.77 -4.08 26.18
CA ILE A 59 -2.04 -4.32 27.44
C ILE A 59 -1.43 -3.02 27.97
N ALA A 60 -0.96 -2.13 27.09
CA ALA A 60 -0.45 -0.83 27.53
C ALA A 60 -1.52 0.00 28.26
N GLN A 61 -2.79 -0.15 27.88
CA GLN A 61 -3.93 0.50 28.54
C GLN A 61 -4.48 -0.30 29.75
N ARG A 62 -4.32 -1.62 29.71
CA ARG A 62 -4.83 -2.55 30.70
C ARG A 62 -3.73 -3.52 31.14
N PRO A 63 -2.77 -3.08 31.97
CA PRO A 63 -1.65 -3.92 32.43
C PRO A 63 -2.07 -5.17 33.18
N ASP A 64 -3.28 -5.18 33.79
CA ASP A 64 -3.90 -6.32 34.42
C ASP A 64 -4.13 -7.52 33.50
N LEU A 65 -4.19 -7.30 32.18
CA LEU A 65 -4.37 -8.33 31.17
C LEU A 65 -3.06 -9.03 30.75
N THR A 66 -1.92 -8.63 31.28
CA THR A 66 -0.60 -9.18 30.89
C THR A 66 -0.53 -10.71 31.09
N ALA A 67 -1.13 -11.24 32.14
CA ALA A 67 -1.14 -12.68 32.44
C ALA A 67 -1.87 -13.51 31.36
N VAL A 68 -2.86 -12.93 30.69
CA VAL A 68 -3.67 -13.58 29.65
C VAL A 68 -3.27 -13.18 28.23
N ARG A 69 -2.14 -12.49 28.08
CA ARG A 69 -1.62 -12.03 26.77
C ARG A 69 -1.64 -13.11 25.69
N PRO A 70 -1.13 -14.36 25.90
CA PRO A 70 -1.11 -15.37 24.85
C PRO A 70 -2.51 -15.71 24.33
N LEU A 71 -3.51 -15.74 25.22
CA LEU A 71 -4.89 -15.99 24.85
C LEU A 71 -5.47 -14.83 24.01
N ILE A 72 -5.16 -13.58 24.38
CA ILE A 72 -5.59 -12.40 23.66
C ILE A 72 -4.97 -12.39 22.26
N VAL A 73 -3.67 -12.65 22.13
CA VAL A 73 -2.97 -12.72 20.83
C VAL A 73 -3.60 -13.77 19.95
N GLY A 74 -3.81 -15.00 20.43
CA GLY A 74 -4.40 -16.08 19.64
C GLY A 74 -5.84 -15.77 19.19
N THR A 75 -6.65 -15.16 20.06
CA THR A 75 -8.01 -14.73 19.70
C THR A 75 -7.99 -13.59 18.67
N ALA A 76 -7.11 -12.61 18.86
CA ALA A 76 -6.95 -11.50 17.94
C ALA A 76 -6.46 -11.95 16.57
N ASP A 77 -5.53 -12.91 16.49
CA ASP A 77 -5.02 -13.47 15.24
C ASP A 77 -6.13 -14.17 14.46
N GLY A 78 -6.88 -15.07 15.10
CA GLY A 78 -8.03 -15.70 14.47
C GLY A 78 -9.10 -14.71 13.99
N LEU A 79 -9.32 -13.63 14.75
CA LEU A 79 -10.25 -12.57 14.37
C LEU A 79 -9.75 -11.80 13.14
N VAL A 80 -8.52 -11.31 13.17
CA VAL A 80 -7.91 -10.50 12.11
C VAL A 80 -7.86 -11.27 10.79
N GLY A 81 -7.50 -12.55 10.82
CA GLY A 81 -7.46 -13.43 9.65
C GLY A 81 -8.83 -13.82 9.10
N SER A 82 -9.92 -13.56 9.84
CA SER A 82 -11.27 -13.98 9.45
C SER A 82 -11.83 -13.21 8.25
N ALA A 83 -12.67 -13.86 7.45
CA ALA A 83 -13.32 -13.22 6.29
C ALA A 83 -14.23 -12.04 6.68
N PRO A 84 -15.04 -12.09 7.75
CA PRO A 84 -15.83 -10.94 8.20
C PRO A 84 -14.96 -9.74 8.57
N PHE A 85 -13.88 -9.95 9.33
CA PHE A 85 -12.97 -8.88 9.70
C PHE A 85 -12.32 -8.22 8.48
N ARG A 86 -11.85 -9.02 7.52
CA ARG A 86 -11.27 -8.52 6.27
C ARG A 86 -12.24 -7.67 5.45
N ALA A 87 -13.53 -8.04 5.44
CA ALA A 87 -14.56 -7.26 4.74
C ALA A 87 -14.73 -5.87 5.38
N VAL A 88 -14.77 -5.82 6.72
CA VAL A 88 -14.85 -4.55 7.47
C VAL A 88 -13.56 -3.74 7.31
N ALA A 89 -12.40 -4.38 7.45
CA ALA A 89 -11.11 -3.74 7.25
C ALA A 89 -10.98 -3.12 5.86
N ARG A 90 -11.47 -3.81 4.81
CA ARG A 90 -11.52 -3.26 3.44
C ARG A 90 -12.30 -1.96 3.39
N THR A 91 -13.49 -1.93 3.98
CA THR A 91 -14.34 -0.73 3.97
C THR A 91 -13.69 0.42 4.74
N ALA A 92 -13.14 0.13 5.92
CA ALA A 92 -12.43 1.11 6.75
C ALA A 92 -11.18 1.66 6.03
N LEU A 93 -10.35 0.79 5.45
CA LEU A 93 -9.15 1.17 4.71
C LEU A 93 -9.49 2.00 3.47
N LYS A 94 -10.57 1.65 2.75
CA LYS A 94 -11.05 2.43 1.61
C LYS A 94 -11.50 3.83 2.02
N SER A 95 -12.25 3.94 3.10
CA SER A 95 -12.71 5.23 3.64
C SER A 95 -11.54 6.06 4.15
N ALA A 96 -10.61 5.46 4.90
CA ALA A 96 -9.39 6.11 5.36
C ALA A 96 -8.52 6.61 4.20
N HIS A 97 -8.35 5.79 3.17
CA HIS A 97 -7.60 6.18 1.98
C HIS A 97 -8.26 7.34 1.23
N ARG A 98 -9.59 7.31 1.06
CA ARG A 98 -10.33 8.41 0.43
C ARG A 98 -10.21 9.70 1.23
N ALA A 99 -10.38 9.65 2.55
CA ALA A 99 -10.20 10.79 3.43
C ALA A 99 -8.78 11.36 3.33
N PHE A 100 -7.77 10.50 3.31
CA PHE A 100 -6.37 10.90 3.15
C PHE A 100 -6.09 11.64 1.83
N PHE A 101 -6.71 11.20 0.73
CA PHE A 101 -6.52 11.78 -0.59
C PHE A 101 -7.58 12.81 -0.98
N SER A 102 -8.60 13.07 -0.14
CA SER A 102 -9.64 14.08 -0.40
C SER A 102 -9.04 15.49 -0.48
N LYS A 103 -9.66 16.35 -1.29
CA LYS A 103 -9.14 17.70 -1.55
C LYS A 103 -9.39 18.68 -0.40
N THR A 104 -10.36 18.41 0.44
CA THR A 104 -10.76 19.21 1.59
C THR A 104 -10.10 18.68 2.84
N GLY A 105 -9.22 19.46 3.45
CA GLY A 105 -8.54 19.11 4.71
C GLY A 105 -9.50 18.94 5.91
N GLU A 106 -10.79 19.26 5.73
CA GLU A 106 -11.85 19.10 6.71
C GLU A 106 -12.38 17.65 6.80
N ASP A 107 -12.24 16.85 5.72
CA ASP A 107 -12.73 15.47 5.69
C ASP A 107 -11.75 14.42 6.27
N VAL A 108 -10.61 14.85 6.80
CA VAL A 108 -9.61 13.94 7.41
C VAL A 108 -10.02 13.51 8.82
N LEU A 109 -11.07 14.08 9.36
CA LEU A 109 -11.76 13.53 10.52
C LEU A 109 -12.58 12.30 10.04
N LEU A 110 -11.87 11.17 9.79
CA LEU A 110 -12.50 9.88 10.07
C LEU A 110 -12.96 9.98 11.51
N SER A 111 -14.23 10.23 11.67
CA SER A 111 -14.77 10.33 12.99
C SER A 111 -14.52 8.97 13.64
N VAL A 112 -13.76 8.98 14.70
CA VAL A 112 -13.45 7.81 15.53
C VAL A 112 -14.71 6.97 15.83
N PRO A 113 -15.91 7.57 15.94
CA PRO A 113 -17.17 6.84 15.95
C PRO A 113 -17.33 5.83 14.81
N ASP A 114 -16.86 6.15 13.60
CA ASP A 114 -17.06 5.27 12.44
C ASP A 114 -16.22 3.99 12.54
N VAL A 115 -15.01 4.06 13.09
CA VAL A 115 -14.17 2.88 13.34
C VAL A 115 -14.77 2.04 14.45
N GLY A 116 -15.28 2.66 15.51
CA GLY A 116 -15.96 1.99 16.62
C GLY A 116 -17.21 1.25 16.14
N VAL A 117 -18.05 1.89 15.34
CA VAL A 117 -19.26 1.31 14.73
C VAL A 117 -18.89 0.15 13.77
N LEU A 118 -17.84 0.31 12.98
CA LEU A 118 -17.38 -0.76 12.08
C LEU A 118 -16.86 -1.98 12.84
N VAL A 119 -16.08 -1.78 13.89
CA VAL A 119 -15.61 -2.87 14.77
C VAL A 119 -16.77 -3.52 15.50
N GLN A 120 -17.70 -2.73 16.03
CA GLN A 120 -18.88 -3.21 16.73
C GLN A 120 -19.81 -4.00 15.81
N SER A 121 -20.02 -3.56 14.56
CA SER A 121 -20.84 -4.29 13.58
C SER A 121 -20.17 -5.58 13.11
N ALA A 122 -18.84 -5.60 12.95
CA ALA A 122 -18.11 -6.82 12.63
C ALA A 122 -18.18 -7.87 13.74
N LEU A 123 -18.04 -7.43 15.00
CA LEU A 123 -18.11 -8.31 16.17
C LEU A 123 -19.56 -8.71 16.48
N GLY A 124 -20.53 -7.83 16.23
CA GLY A 124 -21.96 -8.13 16.37
C GLY A 124 -22.42 -9.25 15.46
N GLY A 125 -21.85 -9.37 14.27
CA GLY A 125 -22.10 -10.49 13.34
C GLY A 125 -21.48 -11.82 13.78
N MET A 126 -20.46 -11.78 14.66
CA MET A 126 -19.75 -12.97 15.15
C MET A 126 -20.19 -13.38 16.55
N ASN A 127 -20.34 -12.46 17.46
CA ASN A 127 -20.80 -12.67 18.84
C ASN A 127 -21.40 -11.38 19.43
N PRO A 128 -22.76 -11.29 19.53
CA PRO A 128 -23.44 -10.09 20.03
C PRO A 128 -23.07 -9.71 21.47
N GLU A 129 -22.74 -10.70 22.32
CA GLU A 129 -22.36 -10.45 23.70
C GLU A 129 -20.97 -9.81 23.83
N LEU A 130 -20.04 -10.18 22.96
CA LEU A 130 -18.72 -9.54 22.89
C LEU A 130 -18.81 -8.13 22.31
N ALA A 131 -19.66 -7.92 21.30
CA ALA A 131 -19.89 -6.60 20.73
C ALA A 131 -20.44 -5.59 21.76
N ALA A 132 -21.32 -6.06 22.66
CA ALA A 132 -21.89 -5.24 23.74
C ALA A 132 -20.89 -4.88 24.85
N LYS A 133 -19.82 -5.64 24.99
CA LYS A 133 -18.77 -5.43 26.03
C LYS A 133 -17.62 -4.53 25.56
N ILE A 134 -17.57 -4.16 24.28
CA ILE A 134 -16.56 -3.22 23.79
C ILE A 134 -16.88 -1.83 24.33
N PRO A 135 -15.97 -1.24 25.12
CA PRO A 135 -16.20 0.11 25.63
C PRO A 135 -16.29 1.09 24.47
N LYS A 136 -17.26 2.01 24.51
CA LYS A 136 -17.36 3.18 23.62
C LYS A 136 -16.12 4.08 23.68
N GLN A 137 -15.18 3.77 24.56
CA GLN A 137 -13.91 4.47 24.82
C GLN A 137 -12.81 4.22 23.76
N LEU A 138 -13.02 3.41 22.73
CA LEU A 138 -12.14 3.37 21.56
C LEU A 138 -12.07 4.75 20.87
N GLU A 139 -13.06 5.60 21.09
CA GLU A 139 -13.08 6.99 20.64
C GLU A 139 -11.88 7.80 21.17
N THR A 140 -11.39 7.53 22.36
CA THR A 140 -10.35 8.33 23.03
C THR A 140 -8.94 7.99 22.55
N VAL A 141 -8.72 6.78 22.03
CA VAL A 141 -7.36 6.30 21.67
C VAL A 141 -6.87 6.92 20.34
N VAL A 142 -7.77 7.11 19.39
CA VAL A 142 -7.43 7.70 18.09
C VAL A 142 -7.35 9.22 18.18
N ALA A 143 -8.10 9.84 19.09
CA ALA A 143 -8.06 11.28 19.35
C ALA A 143 -6.72 11.77 19.95
N GLN A 144 -5.88 10.88 20.47
CA GLN A 144 -4.56 11.23 21.04
C GLN A 144 -3.40 11.19 20.02
N LEU A 145 -3.65 10.90 18.76
CA LEU A 145 -2.61 11.05 17.73
C LEU A 145 -2.34 12.56 17.52
N PRO A 146 -1.09 13.02 17.66
CA PRO A 146 -0.78 14.45 17.57
C PRO A 146 -1.10 14.96 16.16
N GLU A 147 -2.24 15.66 16.04
CA GLU A 147 -2.78 16.25 14.79
C GLU A 147 -1.75 17.09 14.03
N SER A 148 -0.87 17.80 14.76
CA SER A 148 0.07 18.73 14.17
C SER A 148 1.20 18.08 13.34
N ARG A 149 1.67 16.89 13.73
CA ARG A 149 2.75 16.20 13.00
C ARG A 149 2.24 15.36 11.85
N LEU A 150 1.08 14.72 12.01
CA LEU A 150 0.45 13.96 10.94
C LEU A 150 -0.04 14.88 9.82
N GLY A 151 -0.71 15.99 10.14
CA GLY A 151 -1.24 16.92 9.15
C GLY A 151 -0.17 17.46 8.18
N ALA A 152 0.97 17.95 8.70
CA ALA A 152 2.05 18.48 7.86
C ALA A 152 2.68 17.40 6.96
N THR A 153 2.89 16.20 7.50
CA THR A 153 3.43 15.06 6.75
C THR A 153 2.46 14.59 5.65
N LEU A 154 1.17 14.58 5.95
CA LEU A 154 0.11 14.19 5.03
C LEU A 154 -0.03 15.17 3.86
N VAL A 155 -0.01 16.48 4.13
CA VAL A 155 -0.05 17.53 3.09
C VAL A 155 1.17 17.43 2.18
N THR A 156 2.36 17.18 2.74
CA THR A 156 3.60 17.03 1.97
C THR A 156 3.55 15.75 1.11
N ALA A 157 3.16 14.63 1.69
CA ALA A 157 3.01 13.36 0.97
C ALA A 157 2.04 13.51 -0.21
N ARG A 158 0.87 14.11 0.01
CA ARG A 158 -0.11 14.37 -1.05
C ARG A 158 0.45 15.24 -2.18
N ARG A 159 1.18 16.32 -1.85
CA ARG A 159 1.78 17.21 -2.86
C ARG A 159 2.82 16.46 -3.71
N VAL A 160 3.61 15.61 -3.08
CA VAL A 160 4.58 14.75 -3.78
C VAL A 160 3.85 13.77 -4.69
N LEU A 161 2.81 13.10 -4.20
CA LEU A 161 2.08 12.08 -4.95
C LEU A 161 1.35 12.66 -6.17
N THR A 162 0.71 13.84 -6.07
CA THR A 162 0.11 14.49 -7.24
C THR A 162 1.14 14.90 -8.28
N ARG A 163 2.32 15.34 -7.87
CA ARG A 163 3.44 15.62 -8.80
C ARG A 163 3.95 14.36 -9.48
N VAL A 164 4.00 13.24 -8.77
CA VAL A 164 4.41 11.94 -9.32
C VAL A 164 3.48 11.48 -10.44
N ALA A 165 2.16 11.66 -10.30
CA ALA A 165 1.20 11.30 -11.34
C ALA A 165 1.36 12.12 -12.63
N TRP A 166 1.64 13.43 -12.51
CA TRP A 166 1.94 14.28 -13.64
C TRP A 166 3.29 13.93 -14.31
N LEU A 167 4.30 13.70 -13.48
CA LEU A 167 5.63 13.30 -13.93
C LEU A 167 5.58 11.99 -14.71
N GLN A 168 4.86 10.99 -14.20
CA GLN A 168 4.67 9.69 -14.84
C GLN A 168 4.06 9.84 -16.25
N ARG A 169 2.99 10.63 -16.40
CA ARG A 169 2.37 10.89 -17.70
C ARG A 169 3.34 11.59 -18.66
N GLY A 170 4.06 12.59 -18.16
CA GLY A 170 5.07 13.31 -18.92
C GLY A 170 6.20 12.39 -19.41
N LEU A 171 6.72 11.54 -18.52
CA LEU A 171 7.76 10.57 -18.86
C LEU A 171 7.28 9.54 -19.89
N PHE A 172 6.04 9.07 -19.79
CA PHE A 172 5.46 8.13 -20.73
C PHE A 172 5.35 8.73 -22.14
N LEU A 173 4.76 9.94 -22.24
CA LEU A 173 4.60 10.63 -23.52
C LEU A 173 5.95 11.00 -24.14
N LEU A 174 6.88 11.54 -23.35
CA LEU A 174 8.21 11.91 -23.80
C LEU A 174 9.01 10.66 -24.22
N GLY A 175 8.94 9.59 -23.44
CA GLY A 175 9.62 8.33 -23.74
C GLY A 175 9.11 7.71 -25.04
N GLY A 176 7.78 7.68 -25.23
CA GLY A 176 7.16 7.22 -26.46
C GLY A 176 7.54 8.08 -27.68
N ALA A 177 7.49 9.41 -27.52
CA ALA A 177 7.87 10.34 -28.58
C ALA A 177 9.35 10.19 -28.99
N LEU A 178 10.27 10.06 -28.01
CA LEU A 178 11.69 9.84 -28.28
C LEU A 178 11.96 8.49 -28.94
N LEU A 179 11.25 7.45 -28.54
CA LEU A 179 11.38 6.12 -29.16
C LEU A 179 10.93 6.17 -30.61
N ILE A 180 9.77 6.78 -30.91
CA ILE A 180 9.24 6.95 -32.26
C ILE A 180 10.19 7.81 -33.10
N ALA A 181 10.64 8.96 -32.58
CA ALA A 181 11.59 9.82 -33.26
C ALA A 181 12.91 9.09 -33.54
N GLY A 182 13.42 8.32 -32.60
CA GLY A 182 14.62 7.50 -32.78
C GLY A 182 14.49 6.47 -33.89
N ILE A 183 13.30 5.87 -34.08
CA ILE A 183 13.01 4.95 -35.20
C ILE A 183 12.90 5.70 -36.51
N LEU A 184 12.17 6.82 -36.57
CA LEU A 184 11.93 7.59 -37.82
C LEU A 184 13.18 8.25 -38.34
N LEU A 185 14.06 8.75 -37.47
CA LEU A 185 15.32 9.41 -37.83
C LEU A 185 16.48 8.44 -38.11
N HIS A 186 16.26 7.13 -37.85
CA HIS A 186 17.32 6.16 -38.14
C HIS A 186 17.41 5.84 -39.64
N PRO A 187 18.60 5.82 -40.22
CA PRO A 187 18.77 5.54 -41.66
C PRO A 187 18.27 4.16 -42.07
N ASP A 188 18.41 3.19 -41.21
CA ASP A 188 17.87 1.82 -41.35
C ASP A 188 16.74 1.58 -40.36
N ARG A 189 15.50 1.78 -40.80
CA ARG A 189 14.29 1.62 -39.98
C ARG A 189 14.07 0.20 -39.52
N ARG A 190 14.44 -0.80 -40.33
CA ARG A 190 14.29 -2.21 -39.93
C ARG A 190 15.19 -2.55 -38.74
N GLN A 191 16.43 -2.08 -38.79
CA GLN A 191 17.37 -2.29 -37.68
C GLN A 191 16.96 -1.50 -36.44
N ALA A 192 16.40 -0.29 -36.59
CA ALA A 192 15.87 0.50 -35.49
C ALA A 192 14.69 -0.19 -34.81
N LEU A 193 13.74 -0.74 -35.58
CA LEU A 193 12.61 -1.52 -35.03
C LEU A 193 13.05 -2.78 -34.28
N MET A 194 14.00 -3.53 -34.82
CA MET A 194 14.55 -4.70 -34.16
C MET A 194 15.20 -4.33 -32.82
N ARG A 195 16.00 -3.27 -32.78
CA ARG A 195 16.62 -2.77 -31.54
C ARG A 195 15.59 -2.27 -30.53
N ALA A 196 14.55 -1.56 -30.98
CA ALA A 196 13.46 -1.12 -30.13
C ALA A 196 12.71 -2.33 -29.54
N GLY A 197 12.43 -3.35 -30.34
CA GLY A 197 11.81 -4.59 -29.87
C GLY A 197 12.66 -5.31 -28.81
N VAL A 198 13.96 -5.49 -29.07
CA VAL A 198 14.89 -6.05 -28.09
C VAL A 198 14.94 -5.18 -26.84
N GLY A 199 14.99 -3.86 -26.99
CA GLY A 199 14.99 -2.91 -25.87
C GLY A 199 13.72 -3.04 -25.00
N LEU A 200 12.54 -3.19 -25.60
CA LEU A 200 11.29 -3.41 -24.89
C LEU A 200 11.28 -4.75 -24.13
N VAL A 201 11.83 -5.82 -24.72
CA VAL A 201 11.99 -7.11 -24.01
C VAL A 201 12.91 -6.95 -22.80
N VAL A 202 14.03 -6.24 -22.96
CA VAL A 202 14.95 -5.96 -21.84
C VAL A 202 14.23 -5.15 -20.74
N VAL A 203 13.46 -4.13 -21.12
CA VAL A 203 12.64 -3.34 -20.18
C VAL A 203 11.65 -4.24 -19.43
N ALA A 204 10.95 -5.14 -20.13
CA ALA A 204 10.02 -6.07 -19.51
C ALA A 204 10.71 -7.02 -18.52
N LEU A 205 11.89 -7.55 -18.87
CA LEU A 205 12.70 -8.38 -17.98
C LEU A 205 13.19 -7.61 -16.75
N LEU A 206 13.63 -6.38 -16.92
CA LEU A 206 14.04 -5.52 -15.80
C LEU A 206 12.85 -5.21 -14.88
N LEU A 207 11.68 -4.93 -15.43
CA LEU A 207 10.45 -4.73 -14.63
C LEU A 207 10.09 -5.99 -13.83
N ALA A 208 10.21 -7.18 -14.45
CA ALA A 208 10.00 -8.45 -13.75
C ALA A 208 10.99 -8.66 -12.59
N LEU A 209 12.20 -8.10 -12.65
CA LEU A 209 13.20 -8.16 -11.58
C LEU A 209 12.99 -7.10 -10.49
N VAL A 210 12.35 -5.96 -10.81
CA VAL A 210 12.10 -4.89 -9.81
C VAL A 210 11.25 -5.38 -8.66
N ILE A 211 10.21 -6.20 -8.93
CA ILE A 211 9.32 -6.73 -7.90
C ILE A 211 10.08 -7.58 -6.87
N PRO A 212 10.82 -8.65 -7.25
CA PRO A 212 11.57 -9.43 -6.28
C PRO A 212 12.72 -8.66 -5.63
N ALA A 213 13.35 -7.72 -6.34
CA ALA A 213 14.39 -6.86 -5.77
C ALA A 213 13.83 -5.93 -4.69
N GLY A 214 12.68 -5.28 -4.95
CA GLY A 214 12.00 -4.44 -3.96
C GLY A 214 11.61 -5.22 -2.71
N ARG A 215 11.16 -6.48 -2.86
CA ARG A 215 10.89 -7.39 -1.75
C ARG A 215 12.16 -7.66 -0.93
N LEU A 216 13.27 -7.96 -1.59
CA LEU A 216 14.53 -8.22 -0.91
C LEU A 216 14.99 -7.01 -0.09
N VAL A 217 14.91 -5.81 -0.67
CA VAL A 217 15.23 -4.55 0.02
C VAL A 217 14.30 -4.33 1.23
N ALA A 218 12.99 -4.51 1.08
CA ALA A 218 12.03 -4.37 2.18
C ALA A 218 12.33 -5.31 3.35
N ILE A 219 12.69 -6.58 3.05
CA ILE A 219 13.07 -7.56 4.05
C ILE A 219 14.40 -7.18 4.76
N LEU A 220 15.40 -6.71 4.00
CA LEU A 220 16.71 -6.34 4.54
C LEU A 220 16.65 -5.09 5.44
N VAL A 221 15.79 -4.12 5.11
CA VAL A 221 15.63 -2.90 5.90
C VAL A 221 14.81 -3.14 7.18
N THR A 222 13.95 -4.17 7.20
CA THR A 222 13.11 -4.48 8.36
C THR A 222 13.92 -5.22 9.42
N GLN A 223 14.18 -4.57 10.56
CA GLN A 223 14.99 -5.11 11.64
C GLN A 223 14.22 -6.11 12.53
N ASP A 224 12.93 -5.87 12.74
CA ASP A 224 12.05 -6.73 13.54
C ASP A 224 11.71 -8.03 12.78
N PRO A 225 12.03 -9.23 13.32
CA PRO A 225 11.74 -10.50 12.65
C PRO A 225 10.25 -10.76 12.42
N VAL A 226 9.38 -10.31 13.31
CA VAL A 226 7.93 -10.46 13.17
C VAL A 226 7.40 -9.54 12.09
N ALA A 227 7.86 -8.29 12.07
CA ALA A 227 7.54 -7.34 11.01
C ALA A 227 8.06 -7.81 9.65
N ARG A 228 9.24 -8.46 9.60
CA ARG A 228 9.80 -9.04 8.37
C ARG A 228 8.88 -10.12 7.78
N GLY A 229 8.32 -10.98 8.62
CA GLY A 229 7.33 -11.98 8.21
C GLY A 229 6.07 -11.33 7.63
N ALA A 230 5.55 -10.28 8.28
CA ALA A 230 4.39 -9.53 7.80
C ALA A 230 4.66 -8.81 6.48
N VAL A 231 5.84 -8.20 6.30
CA VAL A 231 6.26 -7.59 5.03
C VAL A 231 6.27 -8.64 3.90
N PHE A 232 6.75 -9.85 4.19
CA PHE A 232 6.74 -10.92 3.22
C PHE A 232 5.32 -11.33 2.81
N GLY A 233 4.40 -11.51 3.75
CA GLY A 233 2.99 -11.86 3.50
C GLY A 233 2.25 -10.75 2.75
N ALA A 234 2.42 -9.50 3.17
CA ALA A 234 1.85 -8.34 2.51
C ALA A 234 2.36 -8.21 1.06
N TRP A 235 3.66 -8.39 0.83
CA TRP A 235 4.25 -8.35 -0.51
C TRP A 235 3.62 -9.38 -1.45
N ARG A 236 3.40 -10.60 -0.93
CA ARG A 236 2.73 -11.65 -1.69
C ARG A 236 1.31 -11.26 -2.10
N ALA A 237 0.53 -10.66 -1.20
CA ALA A 237 -0.83 -10.23 -1.48
C ALA A 237 -0.91 -9.03 -2.45
N TYR A 238 0.17 -8.22 -2.52
CA TYR A 238 0.22 -7.06 -3.41
C TYR A 238 0.66 -7.38 -4.83
N PHE A 239 1.53 -8.37 -5.04
CA PHE A 239 2.22 -8.61 -6.31
C PHE A 239 2.03 -10.01 -6.90
N LEU A 240 1.37 -10.92 -6.20
CA LEU A 240 1.02 -12.27 -6.65
C LEU A 240 -0.48 -12.53 -6.58
#